data_cfee5be174068cdfee9ac089c5c214f0
#
_entry.id   cfee5be174068cdfee9ac089c5c214f0
#
_cell.length_a   1.000
_cell.length_b   1.000
_cell.length_c   1.000
_cell.angle_alpha   90.00
_cell.angle_beta   90.00
_cell.angle_gamma   90.00
#
_symmetry.space_group_name_H-M   'P 1'
#
loop_
_entity.id
_entity.type
_entity.pdbx_description
1 polymer ?
#
loop_
_entity_poly.entity_id
_entity_poly.type
_entity_poly.pdbx_seq_one_letter_code
_entity_poly.pdbx_strand_id
1 'polypeptide(L)'
;MLDIGIVGGSGYGAIELMRLLNQHKEVNIKYVFSHSKSGQDIKETYPHLQNNIIEQFTSLDVETVQCDLIFFATPSNVSKNFIPKLIERGIKVIDLSGDFRLKDPTIYEKYYGEKPAPQSVLKEAVYSLPEWSNVDGLSTQIIANPGCFPTAILLSLHPLLESDLINKDTIIIDAKTGVSGAGRTLSQNVHFGEANENFSAYKLGSHKHTPEIEQYLSQVSKSDIKVTFTPHLVPMTRGILATIYVDLKDQTSEEALHQIYKQKYDDKPFVRVRDLGEFPTTKEVLGSNYCDIGIYVDEDRQKAIIVAVIDNLVKGASGQAIQNMNRLFGFNEDEGLNLLPIYP
;
A
#
# COMPACT_ATOMS: atom_id res chain seq x y z
N MET A 1 17.30 17.51 9.19
CA MET A 1 16.49 16.39 9.66
C MET A 1 15.03 16.79 9.48
N LEU A 2 14.24 15.99 8.81
CA LEU A 2 12.83 16.27 8.50
C LEU A 2 11.97 15.98 9.73
N ASP A 3 11.22 16.95 10.23
CA ASP A 3 10.29 16.78 11.36
C ASP A 3 8.97 16.19 10.87
N ILE A 4 8.57 15.04 11.38
CA ILE A 4 7.35 14.35 10.95
C ILE A 4 6.34 14.10 12.08
N GLY A 5 5.07 14.01 11.70
CA GLY A 5 3.97 13.55 12.53
C GLY A 5 3.35 12.26 12.00
N ILE A 6 2.85 11.41 12.90
CA ILE A 6 2.12 10.18 12.54
C ILE A 6 0.74 10.23 13.19
N VAL A 7 -0.33 10.27 12.38
CA VAL A 7 -1.73 10.21 12.85
C VAL A 7 -2.25 8.78 12.78
N GLY A 8 -2.99 8.37 13.80
CA GLY A 8 -3.44 6.98 13.97
C GLY A 8 -2.48 6.12 14.78
N GLY A 9 -1.73 6.73 15.70
CA GLY A 9 -0.60 6.16 16.46
C GLY A 9 -0.87 4.84 17.16
N SER A 10 -2.13 4.49 17.43
CA SER A 10 -2.50 3.21 18.04
C SER A 10 -2.82 2.09 17.04
N GLY A 11 -2.66 2.32 15.72
CA GLY A 11 -2.92 1.35 14.64
C GLY A 11 -1.66 0.58 14.18
N TYR A 12 -1.86 -0.53 13.46
CA TYR A 12 -0.75 -1.34 12.93
C TYR A 12 0.12 -0.59 11.91
N GLY A 13 -0.48 0.25 11.05
CA GLY A 13 0.30 1.06 10.12
C GLY A 13 1.20 2.07 10.82
N ALA A 14 0.72 2.71 11.88
CA ALA A 14 1.53 3.65 12.65
C ALA A 14 2.70 2.98 13.37
N ILE A 15 2.50 1.78 13.94
CA ILE A 15 3.60 1.06 14.61
C ILE A 15 4.68 0.62 13.61
N GLU A 16 4.28 0.24 12.39
CA GLU A 16 5.24 -0.05 11.32
C GLU A 16 5.97 1.20 10.83
N LEU A 17 5.28 2.35 10.69
CA LEU A 17 5.95 3.63 10.42
C LEU A 17 7.00 3.93 11.49
N MET A 18 6.64 3.82 12.78
CA MET A 18 7.58 4.05 13.88
C MET A 18 8.78 3.10 13.83
N ARG A 19 8.55 1.81 13.57
CA ARG A 19 9.61 0.80 13.47
C ARG A 19 10.61 1.11 12.35
N LEU A 20 10.11 1.47 11.18
CA LEU A 20 10.93 1.74 10.01
C LEU A 20 11.64 3.09 10.11
N LEU A 21 10.92 4.14 10.50
CA LEU A 21 11.46 5.50 10.62
C LEU A 21 12.49 5.65 11.74
N ASN A 22 12.46 4.77 12.75
CA ASN A 22 13.49 4.73 13.79
C ASN A 22 14.90 4.42 13.24
N GLN A 23 15.01 3.86 12.05
CA GLN A 23 16.27 3.58 11.36
C GLN A 23 16.62 4.62 10.30
N HIS A 24 15.75 5.61 10.07
CA HIS A 24 15.91 6.61 9.03
C HIS A 24 16.78 7.78 9.53
N LYS A 25 17.92 8.03 8.91
CA LYS A 25 18.92 9.00 9.39
C LYS A 25 18.52 10.46 9.20
N GLU A 26 17.64 10.74 8.23
CA GLU A 26 17.26 12.10 7.83
C GLU A 26 15.96 12.58 8.47
N VAL A 27 15.29 11.73 9.27
CA VAL A 27 13.95 11.99 9.81
C VAL A 27 13.93 12.00 11.32
N ASN A 28 13.15 12.91 11.90
CA ASN A 28 12.83 12.97 13.32
C ASN A 28 11.32 12.78 13.50
N ILE A 29 10.90 11.73 14.22
CA ILE A 29 9.49 11.56 14.60
C ILE A 29 9.21 12.55 15.73
N LYS A 30 8.53 13.66 15.41
CA LYS A 30 8.24 14.73 16.37
C LYS A 30 6.92 14.54 17.10
N TYR A 31 5.93 13.93 16.45
CA TYR A 31 4.61 13.71 17.02
C TYR A 31 4.06 12.33 16.63
N VAL A 32 3.41 11.69 17.61
CA VAL A 32 2.55 10.52 17.37
C VAL A 32 1.15 10.83 17.90
N PHE A 33 0.22 11.06 16.97
CA PHE A 33 -1.13 11.49 17.28
C PHE A 33 -2.08 10.31 17.43
N SER A 34 -2.85 10.30 18.52
CA SER A 34 -3.93 9.34 18.73
C SER A 34 -5.09 10.01 19.42
N HIS A 35 -6.28 9.95 18.80
CA HIS A 35 -7.50 10.51 19.40
C HIS A 35 -7.90 9.75 20.68
N SER A 36 -7.86 8.42 20.66
CA SER A 36 -8.32 7.59 21.78
C SER A 36 -7.31 7.41 22.91
N LYS A 37 -6.03 7.78 22.69
CA LYS A 37 -4.93 7.53 23.62
C LYS A 37 -4.10 8.78 23.94
N SER A 38 -4.60 9.96 23.59
CA SER A 38 -3.92 11.23 23.87
C SER A 38 -3.58 11.37 25.36
N GLY A 39 -2.34 11.74 25.67
CA GLY A 39 -1.81 11.87 27.05
C GLY A 39 -1.33 10.56 27.67
N GLN A 40 -1.51 9.39 27.03
CA GLN A 40 -0.99 8.12 27.52
C GLN A 40 0.43 7.87 26.98
N ASP A 41 1.24 7.17 27.75
CA ASP A 41 2.56 6.74 27.30
C ASP A 41 2.43 5.70 26.17
N ILE A 42 3.27 5.83 25.15
CA ILE A 42 3.29 4.88 24.02
C ILE A 42 3.66 3.48 24.50
N LYS A 43 4.57 3.36 25.47
CA LYS A 43 4.98 2.06 26.07
C LYS A 43 3.82 1.31 26.75
N GLU A 44 2.76 1.98 27.21
CA GLU A 44 1.59 1.30 27.76
C GLU A 44 0.79 0.55 26.67
N THR A 45 0.82 1.07 25.45
CA THR A 45 0.17 0.44 24.29
C THR A 45 1.11 -0.51 23.56
N TYR A 46 2.40 -0.16 23.49
CA TYR A 46 3.46 -0.85 22.77
C TYR A 46 4.73 -0.97 23.61
N PRO A 47 4.78 -1.89 24.59
CA PRO A 47 5.90 -2.02 25.52
C PRO A 47 7.28 -2.25 24.84
N HIS A 48 7.29 -2.87 23.66
CA HIS A 48 8.50 -3.12 22.87
C HIS A 48 9.12 -1.87 22.23
N LEU A 49 8.42 -0.72 22.24
CA LEU A 49 8.96 0.57 21.78
C LEU A 49 9.56 1.40 22.94
N GLN A 50 9.68 0.85 24.12
CA GLN A 50 10.27 1.53 25.26
C GLN A 50 11.69 2.04 24.94
N ASN A 51 11.97 3.31 25.25
CA ASN A 51 13.25 4.00 25.08
C ASN A 51 13.70 4.29 23.63
N ASN A 52 12.84 4.04 22.63
CA ASN A 52 13.25 4.18 21.23
C ASN A 52 12.55 5.31 20.46
N ILE A 53 11.44 5.84 20.97
CA ILE A 53 10.61 6.81 20.24
C ILE A 53 9.99 7.77 21.28
N ILE A 54 9.27 8.79 20.81
CA ILE A 54 8.50 9.74 21.61
C ILE A 54 7.73 9.02 22.75
N GLU A 55 7.72 9.65 23.92
CA GLU A 55 7.18 9.04 25.12
C GLU A 55 5.66 8.93 25.11
N GLN A 56 4.94 9.94 24.58
CA GLN A 56 3.48 10.04 24.72
C GLN A 56 2.74 10.26 23.40
N PHE A 57 1.52 9.72 23.35
CA PHE A 57 0.55 10.09 22.33
C PHE A 57 0.02 11.50 22.61
N THR A 58 -0.16 12.28 21.54
CA THR A 58 -0.78 13.62 21.60
C THR A 58 -2.04 13.68 20.75
N SER A 59 -2.88 14.69 20.94
CA SER A 59 -3.97 15.01 20.02
C SER A 59 -3.47 15.89 18.87
N LEU A 60 -3.98 15.66 17.67
CA LEU A 60 -3.67 16.52 16.52
C LEU A 60 -4.48 17.81 16.65
N ASP A 61 -3.77 18.93 16.80
CA ASP A 61 -4.31 20.27 16.61
C ASP A 61 -3.77 20.83 15.31
N VAL A 62 -4.64 20.98 14.33
CA VAL A 62 -4.27 21.42 12.98
C VAL A 62 -3.82 22.90 12.95
N GLU A 63 -4.20 23.69 13.94
CA GLU A 63 -3.84 25.13 13.97
C GLU A 63 -2.43 25.35 14.55
N THR A 64 -1.97 24.46 15.41
CA THR A 64 -0.69 24.65 16.14
C THR A 64 0.43 23.67 15.79
N VAL A 65 0.11 22.55 15.13
CA VAL A 65 1.11 21.53 14.75
C VAL A 65 2.22 22.13 13.87
N GLN A 66 3.48 21.78 14.19
CA GLN A 66 4.67 22.25 13.47
C GLN A 66 5.52 21.04 13.09
N CYS A 67 5.39 20.60 11.84
CA CYS A 67 6.22 19.58 11.22
C CYS A 67 6.22 19.77 9.69
N ASP A 68 7.13 19.11 9.00
CA ASP A 68 7.28 19.21 7.56
C ASP A 68 6.34 18.25 6.82
N LEU A 69 6.07 17.09 7.44
CA LEU A 69 5.25 16.02 6.86
C LEU A 69 4.40 15.34 7.93
N ILE A 70 3.17 14.96 7.56
CA ILE A 70 2.30 14.11 8.38
C ILE A 70 1.89 12.86 7.61
N PHE A 71 2.11 11.68 8.20
CA PHE A 71 1.54 10.42 7.74
C PHE A 71 0.17 10.20 8.38
N PHE A 72 -0.86 9.92 7.55
CA PHE A 72 -2.17 9.51 8.04
C PHE A 72 -2.33 7.99 7.93
N ALA A 73 -2.09 7.27 9.03
CA ALA A 73 -2.30 5.83 9.17
C ALA A 73 -3.64 5.53 9.89
N THR A 74 -4.70 6.23 9.46
CA THR A 74 -6.03 6.17 10.06
C THR A 74 -6.97 5.27 9.26
N PRO A 75 -8.10 4.82 9.85
CA PRO A 75 -9.21 4.30 9.06
C PRO A 75 -9.68 5.33 8.01
N SER A 76 -10.34 4.84 6.96
CA SER A 76 -11.00 5.72 5.97
C SER A 76 -12.03 6.62 6.64
N ASN A 77 -12.34 7.73 6.00
CA ASN A 77 -13.27 8.77 6.46
C ASN A 77 -12.73 9.67 7.58
N VAL A 78 -11.44 9.58 7.91
CA VAL A 78 -10.79 10.42 8.93
C VAL A 78 -9.92 11.49 8.30
N SER A 79 -8.97 11.13 7.46
CA SER A 79 -7.93 12.02 6.92
C SER A 79 -8.51 13.18 6.13
N LYS A 80 -9.60 12.97 5.39
CA LYS A 80 -10.31 14.00 4.60
C LYS A 80 -10.78 15.21 5.42
N ASN A 81 -10.94 15.06 6.74
CA ASN A 81 -11.39 16.14 7.62
C ASN A 81 -10.24 17.04 8.12
N PHE A 82 -9.00 16.56 8.02
CA PHE A 82 -7.80 17.25 8.54
C PHE A 82 -6.91 17.76 7.42
N ILE A 83 -6.70 16.97 6.37
CA ILE A 83 -5.74 17.26 5.31
C ILE A 83 -5.98 18.61 4.64
N PRO A 84 -7.21 19.05 4.30
CA PRO A 84 -7.42 20.36 3.67
C PRO A 84 -6.80 21.52 4.45
N LYS A 85 -6.96 21.52 5.77
CA LYS A 85 -6.38 22.58 6.63
C LYS A 85 -4.87 22.48 6.79
N LEU A 86 -4.31 21.28 6.79
CA LEU A 86 -2.86 21.07 6.91
C LEU A 86 -2.12 21.58 5.68
N ILE A 87 -2.64 21.31 4.48
CA ILE A 87 -2.03 21.78 3.23
C ILE A 87 -2.11 23.30 3.07
N GLU A 88 -3.20 23.95 3.55
CA GLU A 88 -3.30 25.42 3.61
C GLU A 88 -2.18 26.04 4.45
N ARG A 89 -1.63 25.29 5.42
CA ARG A 89 -0.49 25.68 6.23
C ARG A 89 0.87 25.26 5.66
N GLY A 90 0.89 24.67 4.46
CA GLY A 90 2.11 24.23 3.79
C GLY A 90 2.69 22.90 4.30
N ILE A 91 1.96 22.17 5.16
CA ILE A 91 2.40 20.86 5.67
C ILE A 91 2.10 19.78 4.61
N LYS A 92 3.14 19.04 4.21
CA LYS A 92 2.96 17.90 3.29
C LYS A 92 2.31 16.71 4.00
N VAL A 93 1.57 15.92 3.23
CA VAL A 93 0.82 14.77 3.77
C VAL A 93 1.01 13.53 2.91
N ILE A 94 1.20 12.38 3.54
CA ILE A 94 1.09 11.06 2.91
C ILE A 94 -0.08 10.32 3.56
N ASP A 95 -1.15 10.10 2.77
CA ASP A 95 -2.37 9.46 3.24
C ASP A 95 -2.40 7.97 2.92
N LEU A 96 -2.40 7.13 3.96
CA LEU A 96 -2.54 5.68 3.86
C LEU A 96 -4.00 5.22 3.99
N SER A 97 -4.94 6.14 4.33
CA SER A 97 -6.33 5.77 4.66
C SER A 97 -7.17 5.33 3.45
N GLY A 98 -6.91 5.91 2.30
CA GLY A 98 -7.67 5.72 1.06
C GLY A 98 -8.64 6.85 0.71
N ASP A 99 -8.74 7.90 1.53
CA ASP A 99 -9.69 8.99 1.32
C ASP A 99 -9.36 9.86 0.09
N PHE A 100 -8.12 9.80 -0.40
CA PHE A 100 -7.63 10.58 -1.55
C PHE A 100 -7.26 9.73 -2.77
N ARG A 101 -7.54 8.41 -2.76
CA ARG A 101 -7.15 7.51 -3.84
C ARG A 101 -8.07 7.62 -5.07
N LEU A 102 -9.38 7.74 -4.85
CA LEU A 102 -10.36 7.76 -5.93
C LEU A 102 -10.62 9.19 -6.40
N LYS A 103 -10.61 9.39 -7.73
CA LYS A 103 -10.83 10.70 -8.36
C LYS A 103 -12.31 11.02 -8.57
N ASP A 104 -13.16 9.98 -8.73
CA ASP A 104 -14.60 10.11 -8.90
C ASP A 104 -15.32 10.10 -7.54
N PRO A 105 -15.98 11.21 -7.15
CA PRO A 105 -16.73 11.29 -5.90
C PRO A 105 -17.87 10.28 -5.80
N THR A 106 -18.51 9.92 -6.90
CA THR A 106 -19.65 8.98 -6.91
C THR A 106 -19.19 7.56 -6.63
N ILE A 107 -18.01 7.19 -7.16
CA ILE A 107 -17.37 5.90 -6.87
C ILE A 107 -16.92 5.86 -5.41
N TYR A 108 -16.37 6.95 -4.89
CA TYR A 108 -15.99 7.03 -3.48
C TYR A 108 -17.22 6.83 -2.58
N GLU A 109 -18.32 7.57 -2.79
CA GLU A 109 -19.55 7.42 -2.00
C GLU A 109 -20.10 5.99 -2.04
N LYS A 110 -20.10 5.35 -3.23
CA LYS A 110 -20.56 3.97 -3.39
C LYS A 110 -19.78 2.96 -2.54
N TYR A 111 -18.45 3.08 -2.47
CA TYR A 111 -17.60 2.09 -1.82
C TYR A 111 -17.23 2.44 -0.37
N TYR A 112 -17.23 3.72 0.00
CA TYR A 112 -16.86 4.19 1.34
C TYR A 112 -18.06 4.58 2.19
N GLY A 113 -19.25 4.75 1.60
CA GLY A 113 -20.50 5.03 2.30
C GLY A 113 -20.64 6.47 2.81
N GLU A 114 -19.72 7.36 2.46
CA GLU A 114 -19.69 8.75 2.91
C GLU A 114 -19.20 9.69 1.81
N LYS A 115 -19.45 10.99 1.99
CA LYS A 115 -18.97 12.02 1.05
C LYS A 115 -17.44 12.06 1.01
N PRO A 116 -16.83 12.24 -0.16
CA PRO A 116 -15.38 12.39 -0.31
C PRO A 116 -14.88 13.73 0.24
N ALA A 117 -13.56 13.91 0.22
CA ALA A 117 -12.93 15.22 0.41
C ALA A 117 -13.39 16.23 -0.67
N PRO A 118 -13.23 17.55 -0.44
CA PRO A 118 -13.54 18.58 -1.45
C PRO A 118 -12.83 18.27 -2.77
N GLN A 119 -13.55 18.46 -3.89
CA GLN A 119 -13.03 18.14 -5.24
C GLN A 119 -11.75 18.91 -5.58
N SER A 120 -11.59 20.14 -5.09
CA SER A 120 -10.36 20.91 -5.24
C SER A 120 -9.16 20.17 -4.66
N VAL A 121 -9.29 19.65 -3.43
CA VAL A 121 -8.22 18.94 -2.71
C VAL A 121 -7.96 17.56 -3.34
N LEU A 122 -9.02 16.85 -3.77
CA LEU A 122 -8.87 15.56 -4.48
C LEU A 122 -8.06 15.68 -5.78
N LYS A 123 -8.16 16.82 -6.49
CA LYS A 123 -7.39 17.08 -7.71
C LYS A 123 -5.90 17.29 -7.44
N GLU A 124 -5.55 17.86 -6.28
CA GLU A 124 -4.16 18.09 -5.86
C GLU A 124 -3.45 16.81 -5.40
N ALA A 125 -4.21 15.82 -4.92
CA ALA A 125 -3.65 14.57 -4.45
C ALA A 125 -3.02 13.76 -5.59
N VAL A 126 -1.78 13.36 -5.41
CA VAL A 126 -1.06 12.46 -6.33
C VAL A 126 -1.11 11.04 -5.77
N TYR A 127 -1.70 10.13 -6.51
CA TYR A 127 -1.60 8.71 -6.21
C TYR A 127 -0.21 8.23 -6.62
N SER A 128 0.54 7.67 -5.67
CA SER A 128 1.93 7.31 -5.95
C SER A 128 2.24 5.88 -5.56
N LEU A 129 2.46 5.07 -6.60
CA LEU A 129 3.20 3.82 -6.54
C LEU A 129 4.62 4.15 -7.01
N PRO A 130 5.63 4.18 -6.14
CA PRO A 130 6.96 4.75 -6.45
C PRO A 130 7.64 4.17 -7.69
N GLU A 131 7.39 2.92 -8.00
CA GLU A 131 7.96 2.25 -9.19
C GLU A 131 7.45 2.81 -10.52
N TRP A 132 6.31 3.52 -10.51
CA TRP A 132 5.69 4.10 -11.72
C TRP A 132 5.63 5.61 -11.68
N SER A 133 5.32 6.13 -10.48
CA SER A 133 5.06 7.55 -10.31
C SER A 133 6.37 8.30 -10.19
N ASN A 134 6.49 9.38 -10.92
CA ASN A 134 7.58 10.32 -10.65
C ASN A 134 7.06 11.39 -9.69
N VAL A 135 7.44 11.30 -8.43
CA VAL A 135 7.13 12.30 -7.38
C VAL A 135 8.35 13.09 -6.95
N ASP A 136 9.48 12.89 -7.62
CA ASP A 136 10.76 13.51 -7.27
C ASP A 136 10.66 15.03 -7.38
N GLY A 137 10.82 15.71 -6.24
CA GLY A 137 10.81 17.17 -6.17
C GLY A 137 9.48 17.83 -6.56
N LEU A 138 8.36 17.07 -6.61
CA LEU A 138 7.05 17.64 -6.92
C LEU A 138 6.63 18.68 -5.88
N SER A 139 5.94 19.71 -6.35
CA SER A 139 5.29 20.70 -5.48
C SER A 139 4.03 20.18 -4.80
N THR A 140 3.62 18.92 -5.06
CA THR A 140 2.43 18.35 -4.44
C THR A 140 2.54 18.32 -2.92
N GLN A 141 1.44 18.60 -2.27
CA GLN A 141 1.32 18.54 -0.81
C GLN A 141 0.63 17.26 -0.32
N ILE A 142 -0.01 16.50 -1.21
CA ILE A 142 -0.75 15.29 -0.85
C ILE A 142 -0.31 14.12 -1.70
N ILE A 143 0.24 13.09 -1.06
CA ILE A 143 0.45 11.77 -1.65
C ILE A 143 -0.66 10.84 -1.16
N ALA A 144 -1.46 10.30 -2.07
CA ALA A 144 -2.37 9.19 -1.78
C ALA A 144 -1.60 7.86 -1.95
N ASN A 145 -1.23 7.25 -0.83
CA ASN A 145 -0.48 6.01 -0.81
C ASN A 145 -1.37 4.82 -1.19
N PRO A 146 -0.97 3.94 -2.12
CA PRO A 146 -1.75 2.79 -2.55
C PRO A 146 -2.21 1.86 -1.42
N GLY A 147 -3.34 1.19 -1.62
CA GLY A 147 -3.77 0.10 -0.75
C GLY A 147 -2.89 -1.15 -0.88
N CYS A 148 -2.96 -2.03 0.12
CA CYS A 148 -2.08 -3.20 0.16
C CYS A 148 -2.31 -4.17 -1.01
N PHE A 149 -3.55 -4.53 -1.32
CA PHE A 149 -3.85 -5.33 -2.51
C PHE A 149 -3.50 -4.62 -3.81
N PRO A 150 -3.92 -3.34 -4.02
CA PRO A 150 -3.53 -2.59 -5.21
C PRO A 150 -2.02 -2.58 -5.45
N THR A 151 -1.19 -2.44 -4.41
CA THR A 151 0.27 -2.46 -4.56
C THR A 151 0.77 -3.72 -5.27
N ALA A 152 0.43 -4.90 -4.78
CA ALA A 152 0.86 -6.17 -5.40
C ALA A 152 0.27 -6.35 -6.80
N ILE A 153 -1.01 -6.02 -6.96
CA ILE A 153 -1.76 -6.23 -8.21
C ILE A 153 -1.26 -5.29 -9.31
N LEU A 154 -1.10 -4.01 -8.97
CA LEU A 154 -0.67 -3.01 -9.93
C LEU A 154 0.78 -3.25 -10.38
N LEU A 155 1.70 -3.62 -9.47
CA LEU A 155 3.05 -4.02 -9.83
C LEU A 155 3.05 -5.25 -10.75
N SER A 156 2.11 -6.17 -10.56
CA SER A 156 2.01 -7.37 -11.41
C SER A 156 1.46 -7.07 -12.81
N LEU A 157 0.46 -6.20 -12.93
CA LEU A 157 -0.26 -5.98 -14.19
C LEU A 157 0.33 -4.86 -15.05
N HIS A 158 1.10 -3.94 -14.47
CA HIS A 158 1.63 -2.79 -15.19
C HIS A 158 2.46 -3.17 -16.43
N PRO A 159 3.46 -4.08 -16.35
CA PRO A 159 4.26 -4.44 -17.51
C PRO A 159 3.42 -5.01 -18.66
N LEU A 160 2.40 -5.80 -18.34
CA LEU A 160 1.51 -6.44 -19.31
C LEU A 160 0.61 -5.43 -20.04
N LEU A 161 0.11 -4.42 -19.30
CA LEU A 161 -0.76 -3.40 -19.87
C LEU A 161 0.02 -2.35 -20.66
N GLU A 162 1.20 -1.96 -20.19
CA GLU A 162 2.08 -1.02 -20.87
C GLU A 162 2.54 -1.58 -22.23
N SER A 163 2.79 -2.88 -22.29
CA SER A 163 3.18 -3.59 -23.52
C SER A 163 1.99 -4.09 -24.36
N ASP A 164 0.75 -3.82 -23.91
CA ASP A 164 -0.52 -4.22 -24.54
C ASP A 164 -0.63 -5.74 -24.88
N LEU A 165 -0.06 -6.58 -24.03
CA LEU A 165 0.08 -8.03 -24.24
C LEU A 165 -1.16 -8.85 -23.87
N ILE A 166 -2.10 -8.30 -23.09
CA ILE A 166 -3.19 -9.07 -22.52
C ILE A 166 -4.57 -8.63 -23.02
N ASN A 167 -5.49 -9.58 -23.04
CA ASN A 167 -6.91 -9.28 -23.17
C ASN A 167 -7.42 -8.65 -21.86
N LYS A 168 -7.76 -7.37 -21.91
CA LYS A 168 -8.14 -6.55 -20.75
C LYS A 168 -9.44 -7.00 -20.08
N ASP A 169 -10.28 -7.75 -20.79
CA ASP A 169 -11.57 -8.24 -20.29
C ASP A 169 -11.47 -9.55 -19.48
N THR A 170 -10.27 -10.16 -19.45
CA THR A 170 -10.06 -11.49 -18.83
C THR A 170 -9.29 -11.44 -17.51
N ILE A 171 -9.07 -10.27 -16.94
CA ILE A 171 -8.26 -10.11 -15.71
C ILE A 171 -9.02 -10.67 -14.50
N ILE A 172 -8.50 -11.77 -13.96
CA ILE A 172 -9.00 -12.40 -12.73
C ILE A 172 -7.90 -12.32 -11.67
N ILE A 173 -8.25 -11.82 -10.49
CA ILE A 173 -7.35 -11.59 -9.37
C ILE A 173 -7.88 -12.36 -8.16
N ASP A 174 -7.19 -13.42 -7.78
CA ASP A 174 -7.49 -14.23 -6.61
C ASP A 174 -6.43 -13.95 -5.54
N ALA A 175 -6.74 -13.11 -4.55
CA ALA A 175 -5.78 -12.59 -3.60
C ALA A 175 -6.07 -13.01 -2.15
N LYS A 176 -5.03 -13.34 -1.41
CA LYS A 176 -5.05 -13.79 -0.02
C LYS A 176 -4.36 -12.76 0.85
N THR A 177 -4.93 -12.44 2.02
CA THR A 177 -4.31 -11.53 2.99
C THR A 177 -4.37 -12.08 4.41
N GLY A 178 -3.34 -11.77 5.19
CA GLY A 178 -3.33 -12.02 6.62
C GLY A 178 -4.29 -11.10 7.40
N VAL A 179 -4.63 -11.51 8.62
CA VAL A 179 -5.63 -10.84 9.48
C VAL A 179 -5.25 -9.40 9.85
N SER A 180 -3.97 -9.05 9.85
CA SER A 180 -3.52 -7.67 10.13
C SER A 180 -4.03 -6.65 9.11
N GLY A 181 -4.42 -7.10 7.90
CA GLY A 181 -5.04 -6.25 6.87
C GLY A 181 -6.40 -5.66 7.27
N ALA A 182 -7.09 -6.26 8.24
CA ALA A 182 -8.33 -5.72 8.81
C ALA A 182 -8.09 -4.59 9.83
N GLY A 183 -6.83 -4.31 10.19
CA GLY A 183 -6.47 -3.33 11.22
C GLY A 183 -6.61 -3.89 12.64
N ARG A 184 -6.40 -3.01 13.64
CA ARG A 184 -6.40 -3.38 15.06
C ARG A 184 -7.79 -3.33 15.70
N THR A 185 -8.77 -2.78 15.03
CA THR A 185 -10.15 -2.70 15.55
C THR A 185 -10.73 -4.10 15.72
N LEU A 186 -11.33 -4.34 16.88
CA LEU A 186 -11.95 -5.63 17.18
C LEU A 186 -13.10 -5.91 16.23
N SER A 187 -13.06 -7.07 15.58
CA SER A 187 -14.18 -7.57 14.78
C SER A 187 -14.22 -9.10 14.87
N GLN A 188 -15.41 -9.67 14.72
CA GLN A 188 -15.62 -11.11 14.84
C GLN A 188 -14.71 -11.89 13.86
N ASN A 189 -14.59 -11.45 12.61
CA ASN A 189 -13.86 -12.17 11.57
C ASN A 189 -12.33 -12.27 11.82
N VAL A 190 -11.77 -11.46 12.73
CA VAL A 190 -10.35 -11.50 13.11
C VAL A 190 -10.14 -11.95 14.55
N HIS A 191 -11.22 -12.33 15.24
CA HIS A 191 -11.12 -12.97 16.55
C HIS A 191 -10.43 -14.33 16.39
N PHE A 192 -9.51 -14.69 17.32
CA PHE A 192 -8.67 -15.87 17.17
C PHE A 192 -9.46 -17.15 16.88
N GLY A 193 -10.55 -17.42 17.63
CA GLY A 193 -11.38 -18.61 17.42
C GLY A 193 -12.13 -18.66 16.09
N GLU A 194 -12.30 -17.50 15.41
CA GLU A 194 -12.96 -17.41 14.11
C GLU A 194 -11.95 -17.41 12.95
N ALA A 195 -10.77 -16.83 13.18
CA ALA A 195 -9.75 -16.67 12.14
C ALA A 195 -8.78 -17.86 12.06
N ASN A 196 -8.51 -18.55 13.20
CA ASN A 196 -7.58 -19.64 13.22
C ASN A 196 -8.12 -20.84 12.43
N GLU A 197 -7.26 -21.43 11.57
CA GLU A 197 -7.62 -22.55 10.69
C GLU A 197 -8.79 -22.27 9.73
N ASN A 198 -9.17 -20.99 9.54
CA ASN A 198 -10.27 -20.57 8.68
C ASN A 198 -9.76 -19.79 7.46
N PHE A 199 -10.23 -20.17 6.28
CA PHE A 199 -9.91 -19.56 5.00
C PHE A 199 -11.21 -19.12 4.33
N SER A 200 -11.41 -17.80 4.15
CA SER A 200 -12.70 -17.29 3.69
C SER A 200 -12.57 -16.15 2.67
N ALA A 201 -13.36 -16.23 1.60
CA ALA A 201 -13.55 -15.08 0.71
C ALA A 201 -14.42 -14.02 1.39
N TYR A 202 -14.14 -12.74 1.15
CA TYR A 202 -14.90 -11.65 1.76
C TYR A 202 -15.10 -10.48 0.79
N LYS A 203 -16.18 -9.71 0.98
CA LYS A 203 -16.48 -8.48 0.22
C LYS A 203 -16.41 -8.63 -1.31
N LEU A 204 -16.86 -9.77 -1.84
CA LEU A 204 -16.92 -9.98 -3.29
C LEU A 204 -17.77 -8.87 -3.93
N GLY A 205 -17.27 -8.26 -5.01
CA GLY A 205 -17.95 -7.18 -5.72
C GLY A 205 -18.10 -5.86 -4.94
N SER A 206 -17.69 -5.80 -3.67
CA SER A 206 -17.87 -4.63 -2.79
C SER A 206 -16.61 -4.18 -2.07
N HIS A 207 -15.46 -4.76 -2.39
CA HIS A 207 -14.19 -4.40 -1.75
C HIS A 207 -13.70 -3.01 -2.22
N LYS A 208 -13.29 -2.16 -1.27
CA LYS A 208 -12.84 -0.77 -1.54
C LYS A 208 -11.64 -0.69 -2.51
N HIS A 209 -10.83 -1.73 -2.59
CA HIS A 209 -9.68 -1.76 -3.50
C HIS A 209 -10.06 -2.06 -4.95
N THR A 210 -11.27 -2.60 -5.23
CA THR A 210 -11.71 -2.86 -6.61
C THR A 210 -11.67 -1.60 -7.47
N PRO A 211 -12.38 -0.50 -7.11
CA PRO A 211 -12.35 0.71 -7.92
C PRO A 211 -10.98 1.38 -7.97
N GLU A 212 -10.14 1.22 -6.94
CA GLU A 212 -8.77 1.70 -6.93
C GLU A 212 -7.94 0.98 -8.00
N ILE A 213 -8.00 -0.36 -8.05
CA ILE A 213 -7.31 -1.18 -9.05
C ILE A 213 -7.79 -0.80 -10.46
N GLU A 214 -9.10 -0.81 -10.69
CA GLU A 214 -9.70 -0.50 -12.00
C GLU A 214 -9.30 0.90 -12.48
N GLN A 215 -9.35 1.92 -11.62
CA GLN A 215 -9.00 3.29 -11.97
C GLN A 215 -7.55 3.39 -12.48
N TYR A 216 -6.60 2.77 -11.78
CA TYR A 216 -5.18 2.90 -12.15
C TYR A 216 -4.76 1.98 -13.30
N LEU A 217 -5.34 0.78 -13.42
CA LEU A 217 -5.14 -0.05 -14.61
C LEU A 217 -5.71 0.62 -15.86
N SER A 218 -6.86 1.31 -15.74
CA SER A 218 -7.47 2.06 -16.84
C SER A 218 -6.60 3.24 -17.29
N GLN A 219 -5.91 3.91 -16.35
CA GLN A 219 -4.97 4.98 -16.69
C GLN A 219 -3.77 4.45 -17.48
N VAL A 220 -3.18 3.33 -17.05
CA VAL A 220 -2.04 2.69 -17.75
C VAL A 220 -2.45 2.24 -19.15
N SER A 221 -3.57 1.55 -19.27
CA SER A 221 -4.05 0.98 -20.54
C SER A 221 -4.70 2.00 -21.48
N LYS A 222 -5.00 3.23 -20.99
CA LYS A 222 -5.77 4.27 -21.69
C LYS A 222 -7.15 3.80 -22.18
N SER A 223 -7.72 2.80 -21.50
CA SER A 223 -9.05 2.23 -21.78
C SER A 223 -9.70 1.78 -20.48
N ASP A 224 -11.04 1.74 -20.43
CA ASP A 224 -11.76 1.26 -19.25
C ASP A 224 -11.43 -0.21 -18.99
N ILE A 225 -10.99 -0.52 -17.77
CA ILE A 225 -10.67 -1.87 -17.32
C ILE A 225 -11.60 -2.24 -16.17
N LYS A 226 -12.17 -3.44 -16.24
CA LYS A 226 -12.87 -4.09 -15.15
C LYS A 226 -12.16 -5.36 -14.77
N VAL A 227 -12.11 -5.64 -13.46
CA VAL A 227 -11.43 -6.83 -12.96
C VAL A 227 -12.39 -7.72 -12.15
N THR A 228 -12.17 -9.02 -12.23
CA THR A 228 -12.77 -9.95 -11.27
C THR A 228 -11.81 -10.07 -10.09
N PHE A 229 -12.12 -9.38 -8.98
CA PHE A 229 -11.29 -9.37 -7.79
C PHE A 229 -11.93 -10.15 -6.64
N THR A 230 -11.26 -11.20 -6.19
CA THR A 230 -11.71 -12.10 -5.11
C THR A 230 -10.69 -12.07 -3.97
N PRO A 231 -10.88 -11.23 -2.95
CA PRO A 231 -10.02 -11.22 -1.77
C PRO A 231 -10.41 -12.32 -0.78
N HIS A 232 -9.39 -12.94 -0.15
CA HIS A 232 -9.56 -13.93 0.90
C HIS A 232 -8.81 -13.52 2.16
N LEU A 233 -9.41 -13.79 3.32
CA LEU A 233 -8.75 -13.75 4.61
C LEU A 233 -8.22 -15.14 4.93
N VAL A 234 -6.93 -15.23 5.30
CA VAL A 234 -6.27 -16.49 5.62
C VAL A 234 -5.70 -16.46 7.03
N PRO A 235 -5.51 -17.63 7.69
CA PRO A 235 -5.08 -17.72 9.09
C PRO A 235 -3.57 -17.46 9.24
N MET A 236 -3.11 -16.32 8.78
CA MET A 236 -1.75 -15.80 9.00
C MET A 236 -1.82 -14.36 9.48
N THR A 237 -0.82 -13.89 10.19
CA THR A 237 -0.82 -12.51 10.72
C THR A 237 -0.58 -11.49 9.62
N ARG A 238 0.46 -11.68 8.80
CA ARG A 238 0.91 -10.75 7.75
C ARG A 238 1.10 -11.45 6.43
N GLY A 239 1.10 -10.67 5.38
CA GLY A 239 1.39 -11.07 4.02
C GLY A 239 0.18 -10.93 3.11
N ILE A 240 0.46 -10.65 1.83
CA ILE A 240 -0.46 -10.78 0.72
C ILE A 240 0.19 -11.70 -0.30
N LEU A 241 -0.61 -12.63 -0.85
CA LEU A 241 -0.30 -13.38 -2.05
C LEU A 241 -1.43 -13.13 -3.05
N ALA A 242 -1.11 -12.51 -4.18
CA ALA A 242 -2.04 -12.31 -5.29
C ALA A 242 -1.70 -13.27 -6.43
N THR A 243 -2.65 -14.10 -6.84
CA THR A 243 -2.56 -14.91 -8.05
C THR A 243 -3.44 -14.27 -9.11
N ILE A 244 -2.85 -13.87 -10.22
CA ILE A 244 -3.51 -13.12 -11.28
C ILE A 244 -3.49 -13.95 -12.56
N TYR A 245 -4.65 -14.12 -13.18
CA TYR A 245 -4.85 -14.86 -14.42
C TYR A 245 -5.25 -13.89 -15.51
N VAL A 246 -4.57 -13.97 -16.68
CA VAL A 246 -4.88 -13.16 -17.85
C VAL A 246 -4.70 -13.98 -19.13
N ASP A 247 -5.51 -13.69 -20.14
CA ASP A 247 -5.30 -14.25 -21.47
C ASP A 247 -4.35 -13.34 -22.25
N LEU A 248 -3.33 -13.94 -22.87
CA LEU A 248 -2.40 -13.28 -23.77
C LEU A 248 -3.04 -13.05 -25.13
N LYS A 249 -2.72 -11.94 -25.81
CA LYS A 249 -3.28 -11.62 -27.13
C LYS A 249 -2.57 -12.39 -28.24
N ASP A 250 -1.27 -12.56 -28.11
CA ASP A 250 -0.40 -13.15 -29.11
C ASP A 250 0.41 -14.29 -28.50
N GLN A 251 1.00 -15.12 -29.36
CA GLN A 251 1.91 -16.18 -28.95
C GLN A 251 3.12 -15.58 -28.21
N THR A 252 3.12 -15.76 -26.88
CA THR A 252 4.16 -15.23 -26.00
C THR A 252 4.70 -16.38 -25.17
N SER A 253 6.02 -16.59 -25.20
CA SER A 253 6.67 -17.58 -24.34
C SER A 253 6.88 -17.06 -22.92
N GLU A 254 7.12 -17.97 -21.99
CA GLU A 254 7.42 -17.62 -20.60
C GLU A 254 8.68 -16.78 -20.48
N GLU A 255 9.74 -17.10 -21.26
CA GLU A 255 10.99 -16.36 -21.28
C GLU A 255 10.80 -14.92 -21.79
N ALA A 256 10.01 -14.75 -22.86
CA ALA A 256 9.73 -13.42 -23.40
C ALA A 256 8.98 -12.55 -22.38
N LEU A 257 7.98 -13.11 -21.72
CA LEU A 257 7.24 -12.40 -20.68
C LEU A 257 8.12 -12.08 -19.47
N HIS A 258 8.90 -13.04 -19.01
CA HIS A 258 9.86 -12.86 -17.92
C HIS A 258 10.86 -11.73 -18.20
N GLN A 259 11.37 -11.65 -19.43
CA GLN A 259 12.31 -10.61 -19.85
C GLN A 259 11.68 -9.21 -19.77
N ILE A 260 10.39 -9.07 -20.12
CA ILE A 260 9.66 -7.80 -20.01
C ILE A 260 9.61 -7.33 -18.54
N TYR A 261 9.32 -8.25 -17.61
CA TYR A 261 9.30 -7.91 -16.18
C TYR A 261 10.70 -7.57 -15.64
N LYS A 262 11.72 -8.34 -16.00
CA LYS A 262 13.12 -8.05 -15.62
C LYS A 262 13.54 -6.66 -16.10
N GLN A 263 13.28 -6.31 -17.35
CA GLN A 263 13.60 -4.98 -17.89
C GLN A 263 12.82 -3.85 -17.19
N LYS A 264 11.55 -4.11 -16.85
CA LYS A 264 10.71 -3.09 -16.20
C LYS A 264 11.16 -2.79 -14.77
N TYR A 265 11.67 -3.78 -14.06
CA TYR A 265 11.98 -3.69 -12.63
C TYR A 265 13.47 -3.78 -12.28
N ASP A 266 14.38 -3.79 -13.26
CA ASP A 266 15.82 -3.92 -13.06
C ASP A 266 16.40 -2.79 -12.19
N ASP A 267 15.87 -1.57 -12.33
CA ASP A 267 16.26 -0.37 -11.57
C ASP A 267 15.41 -0.12 -10.32
N LYS A 268 14.47 -1.01 -9.97
CA LYS A 268 13.54 -0.83 -8.85
C LYS A 268 13.98 -1.63 -7.62
N PRO A 269 14.52 -0.97 -6.58
CA PRO A 269 15.16 -1.66 -5.46
C PRO A 269 14.25 -2.61 -4.69
N PHE A 270 12.92 -2.39 -4.76
CA PHE A 270 11.97 -3.15 -3.97
C PHE A 270 11.07 -4.11 -4.78
N VAL A 271 11.33 -4.28 -6.07
CA VAL A 271 10.62 -5.29 -6.87
C VAL A 271 11.62 -6.34 -7.34
N ARG A 272 11.36 -7.61 -6.97
CA ARG A 272 12.22 -8.74 -7.36
C ARG A 272 11.42 -9.68 -8.25
N VAL A 273 11.84 -9.82 -9.48
CA VAL A 273 11.30 -10.81 -10.42
C VAL A 273 12.04 -12.12 -10.20
N ARG A 274 11.33 -13.18 -9.82
CA ARG A 274 11.90 -14.51 -9.57
C ARG A 274 12.39 -15.14 -10.86
N ASP A 275 13.31 -16.06 -10.77
CA ASP A 275 13.78 -16.78 -11.93
C ASP A 275 12.72 -17.74 -12.48
N LEU A 276 12.86 -18.16 -13.74
CA LEU A 276 11.90 -19.04 -14.41
C LEU A 276 11.67 -20.31 -13.60
N GLY A 277 10.38 -20.65 -13.42
CA GLY A 277 9.98 -21.81 -12.62
C GLY A 277 9.95 -21.59 -11.10
N GLU A 278 10.34 -20.39 -10.61
CA GLU A 278 10.29 -20.05 -9.19
C GLU A 278 9.07 -19.18 -8.84
N PHE A 279 8.37 -19.55 -7.76
CA PHE A 279 7.21 -18.81 -7.28
C PHE A 279 7.42 -18.34 -5.85
N PRO A 280 7.18 -17.04 -5.57
CA PRO A 280 7.45 -16.47 -4.27
C PRO A 280 6.43 -16.89 -3.20
N THR A 281 6.86 -16.89 -1.94
CA THR A 281 6.02 -17.13 -0.76
C THR A 281 5.98 -15.91 0.16
N THR A 282 4.90 -15.79 0.95
CA THR A 282 4.72 -14.64 1.85
C THR A 282 5.80 -14.49 2.92
N LYS A 283 6.46 -15.59 3.33
CA LYS A 283 7.58 -15.55 4.28
C LYS A 283 8.83 -14.86 3.72
N GLU A 284 9.03 -14.93 2.42
CA GLU A 284 10.23 -14.39 1.75
C GLU A 284 10.25 -12.86 1.66
N VAL A 285 9.13 -12.20 2.03
CA VAL A 285 8.99 -10.75 2.06
C VAL A 285 8.59 -10.20 3.44
N LEU A 286 8.39 -11.07 4.43
CA LEU A 286 7.89 -10.69 5.75
C LEU A 286 8.77 -9.63 6.43
N GLY A 287 8.17 -8.53 6.86
CA GLY A 287 8.83 -7.43 7.56
C GLY A 287 9.70 -6.52 6.68
N SER A 288 9.73 -6.76 5.36
CA SER A 288 10.53 -6.01 4.39
C SER A 288 9.68 -5.22 3.39
N ASN A 289 10.31 -4.29 2.66
CA ASN A 289 9.62 -3.49 1.63
C ASN A 289 9.65 -4.15 0.24
N TYR A 290 9.96 -5.45 0.15
CA TYR A 290 10.01 -6.14 -1.13
C TYR A 290 8.62 -6.56 -1.64
N CYS A 291 8.48 -6.51 -2.97
CA CYS A 291 7.46 -7.20 -3.75
C CYS A 291 8.14 -8.22 -4.63
N ASP A 292 7.87 -9.51 -4.44
CA ASP A 292 8.41 -10.59 -5.26
C ASP A 292 7.35 -11.06 -6.26
N ILE A 293 7.76 -11.23 -7.51
CA ILE A 293 6.87 -11.59 -8.62
C ILE A 293 7.42 -12.83 -9.32
N GLY A 294 6.60 -13.88 -9.38
CA GLY A 294 6.84 -15.09 -10.21
C GLY A 294 5.85 -15.13 -11.37
N ILE A 295 6.28 -15.66 -12.50
CA ILE A 295 5.55 -15.69 -13.75
C ILE A 295 5.49 -17.11 -14.29
N TYR A 296 4.32 -17.52 -14.78
CA TYR A 296 4.12 -18.75 -15.52
C TYR A 296 3.29 -18.48 -16.77
N VAL A 297 3.63 -19.08 -17.89
CA VAL A 297 2.86 -19.02 -19.14
C VAL A 297 2.45 -20.42 -19.58
N ASP A 298 1.14 -20.65 -19.68
CA ASP A 298 0.58 -21.81 -20.38
C ASP A 298 0.56 -21.46 -21.87
N GLU A 299 1.60 -21.87 -22.58
CA GLU A 299 1.77 -21.52 -24.00
C GLU A 299 0.74 -22.17 -24.89
N ASP A 300 0.23 -23.35 -24.54
CA ASP A 300 -0.83 -24.03 -25.30
C ASP A 300 -2.16 -23.28 -25.23
N ARG A 301 -2.46 -22.67 -24.07
CA ARG A 301 -3.69 -21.92 -23.84
C ARG A 301 -3.52 -20.42 -23.97
N GLN A 302 -2.30 -19.95 -24.17
CA GLN A 302 -1.94 -18.53 -24.17
C GLN A 302 -2.49 -17.79 -22.94
N LYS A 303 -2.21 -18.36 -21.77
CA LYS A 303 -2.65 -17.82 -20.48
C LYS A 303 -1.45 -17.56 -19.59
N ALA A 304 -1.31 -16.33 -19.09
CA ALA A 304 -0.31 -16.01 -18.08
C ALA A 304 -0.90 -16.08 -16.67
N ILE A 305 -0.10 -16.60 -15.74
CA ILE A 305 -0.38 -16.60 -14.29
C ILE A 305 0.76 -15.86 -13.62
N ILE A 306 0.43 -14.75 -12.96
CA ILE A 306 1.39 -13.96 -12.20
C ILE A 306 1.11 -14.14 -10.71
N VAL A 307 2.15 -14.50 -9.95
CA VAL A 307 2.08 -14.64 -8.50
C VAL A 307 2.91 -13.54 -7.87
N ALA A 308 2.29 -12.66 -7.09
CA ALA A 308 2.98 -11.59 -6.39
C ALA A 308 2.77 -11.69 -4.89
N VAL A 309 3.82 -11.43 -4.13
CA VAL A 309 3.77 -11.41 -2.67
C VAL A 309 4.39 -10.14 -2.09
N ILE A 310 3.78 -9.63 -1.02
CA ILE A 310 4.26 -8.49 -0.22
C ILE A 310 3.97 -8.71 1.26
N ASP A 311 4.67 -8.00 2.14
CA ASP A 311 4.17 -7.74 3.49
C ASP A 311 3.12 -6.62 3.40
N ASN A 312 1.88 -6.91 3.81
CA ASN A 312 0.74 -6.00 3.69
C ASN A 312 0.87 -4.74 4.55
N LEU A 313 1.66 -4.76 5.62
CA LEU A 313 1.90 -3.61 6.50
C LEU A 313 3.15 -2.82 6.10
N VAL A 314 4.10 -3.41 5.37
CA VAL A 314 5.33 -2.74 4.92
C VAL A 314 5.17 -2.27 3.48
N LYS A 315 5.49 -3.09 2.47
CA LYS A 315 5.32 -2.70 1.05
C LYS A 315 3.87 -2.37 0.71
N GLY A 316 2.92 -3.04 1.35
CA GLY A 316 1.48 -2.77 1.18
C GLY A 316 0.97 -1.49 1.86
N ALA A 317 1.77 -0.83 2.72
CA ALA A 317 1.32 0.32 3.50
C ALA A 317 2.47 1.25 3.89
N SER A 318 3.09 1.00 5.06
CA SER A 318 4.00 1.95 5.73
C SER A 318 5.35 2.07 5.04
N GLY A 319 5.92 0.96 4.55
CA GLY A 319 7.18 0.99 3.81
C GLY A 319 7.05 1.76 2.49
N GLN A 320 5.95 1.54 1.76
CA GLN A 320 5.66 2.31 0.54
C GLN A 320 5.43 3.80 0.83
N ALA A 321 4.81 4.13 1.95
CA ALA A 321 4.64 5.52 2.36
C ALA A 321 5.99 6.21 2.66
N ILE A 322 6.94 5.49 3.29
CA ILE A 322 8.30 5.98 3.52
C ILE A 322 9.07 6.09 2.20
N GLN A 323 8.93 5.12 1.30
CA GLN A 323 9.52 5.18 -0.05
C GLN A 323 9.03 6.42 -0.81
N ASN A 324 7.73 6.73 -0.73
CA ASN A 324 7.15 7.96 -1.27
C ASN A 324 7.72 9.22 -0.61
N MET A 325 7.87 9.23 0.72
CA MET A 325 8.51 10.33 1.45
C MET A 325 9.95 10.54 0.95
N ASN A 326 10.73 9.48 0.86
CA ASN A 326 12.13 9.55 0.44
C ASN A 326 12.26 10.23 -0.92
N ARG A 327 11.47 9.81 -1.90
CA ARG A 327 11.46 10.42 -3.23
C ARG A 327 10.97 11.87 -3.21
N LEU A 328 9.90 12.16 -2.46
CA LEU A 328 9.32 13.50 -2.37
C LEU A 328 10.31 14.54 -1.79
N PHE A 329 11.17 14.12 -0.87
CA PHE A 329 12.16 14.98 -0.21
C PHE A 329 13.59 14.81 -0.75
N GLY A 330 13.80 13.99 -1.79
CA GLY A 330 15.10 13.79 -2.44
C GLY A 330 16.09 12.98 -1.61
N PHE A 331 15.62 12.14 -0.70
CA PHE A 331 16.45 11.15 0.00
C PHE A 331 16.69 9.93 -0.89
N ASN A 332 17.64 9.07 -0.51
CA ASN A 332 17.78 7.77 -1.17
C ASN A 332 16.48 6.98 -1.00
N GLU A 333 15.97 6.40 -2.09
CA GLU A 333 14.67 5.74 -2.12
C GLU A 333 14.54 4.61 -1.07
N ASP A 334 15.64 3.97 -0.74
CA ASP A 334 15.76 2.86 0.20
C ASP A 334 16.15 3.26 1.64
N GLU A 335 16.34 4.56 1.92
CA GLU A 335 16.73 5.02 3.27
C GLU A 335 15.65 4.63 4.30
N GLY A 336 16.08 3.96 5.37
CA GLY A 336 15.20 3.40 6.41
C GLY A 336 14.43 2.14 6.01
N LEU A 337 14.60 1.63 4.78
CA LEU A 337 13.85 0.50 4.22
C LEU A 337 14.70 -0.73 3.88
N ASN A 338 16.03 -0.66 4.06
CA ASN A 338 17.00 -1.72 3.75
C ASN A 338 16.97 -2.87 4.77
N LEU A 339 15.77 -3.39 5.04
CA LEU A 339 15.57 -4.52 5.94
C LEU A 339 15.43 -5.81 5.13
N LEU A 340 16.22 -6.81 5.47
CA LEU A 340 16.01 -8.17 4.96
C LEU A 340 14.72 -8.77 5.55
N PRO A 341 14.04 -9.64 4.79
CA PRO A 341 12.88 -10.36 5.30
C PRO A 341 13.20 -11.16 6.56
N ILE A 342 12.22 -11.27 7.45
CA ILE A 342 12.32 -12.11 8.65
C ILE A 342 11.93 -13.53 8.23
N TYR A 343 12.88 -14.46 8.37
CA TYR A 343 12.68 -15.88 8.06
C TYR A 343 13.29 -16.75 9.17
N PRO A 344 12.65 -17.81 9.65
CA PRO A 344 11.41 -18.43 9.18
C PRO A 344 10.12 -17.73 9.57
#